data_6069b4e227645fed936f276919315864
#
_entry.id   6069b4e227645fed936f276919315864
#
_cell.length_a   1.000
_cell.length_b   1.000
_cell.length_c   1.000
_cell.angle_alpha   90.00
_cell.angle_beta   90.00
_cell.angle_gamma   90.00
#
_symmetry.space_group_name_H-M   'P 1'
#
loop_
_entity.id
_entity.type
_entity.pdbx_description
1 polymer ?
#
loop_
_entity_poly.entity_id
_entity_poly.type
_entity_poly.pdbx_seq_one_letter_code
_entity_poly.pdbx_strand_id
1 'polypeptide(L)'
;LSGPAGIVLDADGYMYIADLLEHRIIASTTDGFRCLFGCSTVAGSTAGTLYSPSDLKFDNQGNLYVSDRSNARIQKFMLLPNDTYRMYFFESFS
;
A
#
# COMPACT_ATOMS: atom_id res chain seq x y z
N LEU A 1 -8.49 -3.25 11.00
CA LEU A 1 -7.51 -2.14 11.03
C LEU A 1 -7.10 -1.84 12.46
N SER A 2 -5.81 -1.80 12.71
CA SER A 2 -5.32 -1.53 14.07
C SER A 2 -4.80 -0.11 14.23
N GLY A 3 -4.36 0.54 13.17
CA GLY A 3 -3.83 1.90 13.25
C GLY A 3 -3.73 2.52 11.88
N PRO A 4 -4.85 2.90 11.26
CA PRO A 4 -4.81 3.55 9.96
C PRO A 4 -4.13 4.91 10.08
N ALA A 5 -3.11 5.16 9.28
CA ALA A 5 -2.34 6.40 9.32
C ALA A 5 -2.50 7.25 8.07
N GLY A 6 -2.84 6.65 6.94
CA GLY A 6 -3.02 7.37 5.70
C GLY A 6 -4.08 6.73 4.83
N ILE A 7 -4.74 7.54 4.02
CA ILE A 7 -5.80 7.07 3.14
C ILE A 7 -5.74 7.84 1.82
N VAL A 8 -5.98 7.14 0.72
CA VAL A 8 -6.07 7.76 -0.60
C VAL A 8 -7.16 7.06 -1.40
N LEU A 9 -7.78 7.79 -2.33
CA LEU A 9 -8.80 7.25 -3.21
C LEU A 9 -8.24 7.14 -4.64
N ASP A 10 -8.62 6.09 -5.34
CA ASP A 10 -8.32 6.00 -6.76
C ASP A 10 -9.40 6.73 -7.58
N ALA A 11 -9.26 6.70 -8.90
CA ALA A 11 -10.18 7.40 -9.81
C ALA A 11 -11.61 6.85 -9.74
N ASP A 12 -11.78 5.61 -9.32
CA ASP A 12 -13.09 4.96 -9.19
C ASP A 12 -13.68 5.09 -7.80
N GLY A 13 -12.98 5.76 -6.88
CA GLY A 13 -13.46 6.01 -5.53
C GLY A 13 -13.14 4.91 -4.53
N TYR A 14 -12.34 3.93 -4.88
CA TYR A 14 -11.91 2.91 -3.93
C TYR A 14 -10.83 3.47 -3.00
N MET A 15 -10.91 3.09 -1.73
CA MET A 15 -9.98 3.55 -0.71
C MET A 15 -8.79 2.61 -0.58
N TYR A 16 -7.62 3.21 -0.39
CA TYR A 16 -6.38 2.51 -0.06
C TYR A 16 -5.89 3.08 1.26
N ILE A 17 -5.59 2.21 2.21
CA ILE A 17 -5.32 2.61 3.60
C ILE A 17 -3.98 2.03 4.04
N ALA A 18 -3.14 2.90 4.58
CA ALA A 18 -1.91 2.47 5.26
C ALA A 18 -2.27 2.10 6.70
N ASP A 19 -2.22 0.81 7.01
CA ASP A 19 -2.48 0.29 8.35
C ASP A 19 -1.16 0.16 9.08
N LEU A 20 -0.76 1.23 9.75
CA LEU A 20 0.58 1.40 10.31
C LEU A 20 0.93 0.33 11.34
N LEU A 21 0.01 0.00 12.23
CA LEU A 21 0.29 -0.95 13.32
C LEU A 21 0.29 -2.41 12.85
N GLU A 22 -0.28 -2.69 11.69
CA GLU A 22 -0.27 -4.03 11.12
C GLU A 22 0.68 -4.16 9.93
N HIS A 23 1.43 -3.10 9.62
CA HIS A 23 2.47 -3.10 8.59
C HIS A 23 1.95 -3.54 7.22
N ARG A 24 0.79 -3.04 6.82
CA ARG A 24 0.12 -3.46 5.59
C ARG A 24 -0.62 -2.33 4.90
N ILE A 25 -0.95 -2.57 3.64
CA ILE A 25 -1.83 -1.71 2.85
C ILE A 25 -3.11 -2.49 2.57
N ILE A 26 -4.24 -1.88 2.89
CA ILE A 26 -5.58 -2.43 2.70
C ILE A 26 -6.27 -1.65 1.60
N ALA A 27 -7.05 -2.31 0.78
CA ALA A 27 -7.89 -1.66 -0.22
C ALA A 27 -9.35 -2.04 -0.02
N SER A 28 -10.24 -1.07 -0.22
CA SER A 28 -11.67 -1.36 -0.28
C SER A 28 -12.03 -2.00 -1.62
N THR A 29 -13.00 -2.90 -1.60
CA THR A 29 -13.55 -3.52 -2.79
C THR A 29 -15.06 -3.51 -2.69
N THR A 30 -15.75 -3.98 -3.73
CA THR A 30 -17.22 -4.10 -3.68
C THR A 30 -17.69 -5.09 -2.62
N ASP A 31 -16.82 -6.02 -2.21
CA ASP A 31 -17.14 -7.05 -1.22
C ASP A 31 -16.56 -6.74 0.17
N GLY A 32 -16.00 -5.56 0.37
CA GLY A 32 -15.38 -5.16 1.63
C GLY A 32 -13.92 -4.77 1.44
N PHE A 33 -13.07 -5.12 2.40
CA PHE A 33 -11.64 -4.78 2.35
C PHE A 33 -10.81 -6.01 2.05
N ARG A 34 -9.69 -5.78 1.37
CA ARG A 34 -8.70 -6.83 1.13
C ARG A 34 -7.30 -6.28 1.38
N CYS A 35 -6.42 -7.15 1.82
CA CYS A 35 -5.01 -6.79 1.98
C CYS A 35 -4.30 -6.84 0.63
N LEU A 36 -3.49 -5.81 0.34
CA LEU A 36 -2.67 -5.73 -0.88
C LEU A 36 -1.22 -6.10 -0.61
N PHE A 37 -0.62 -5.51 0.43
CA PHE A 37 0.80 -5.69 0.77
C PHE A 37 0.97 -5.83 2.26
N GLY A 38 1.98 -6.56 2.66
CA GLY A 38 2.25 -6.77 4.06
C GLY A 38 1.21 -7.66 4.72
N CYS A 39 0.66 -8.60 4.00
CA CYS A 39 -0.51 -9.35 4.45
C CYS A 39 -0.18 -10.37 5.54
N SER A 40 1.08 -10.64 5.79
CA SER A 40 1.50 -11.43 6.96
C SER A 40 1.40 -10.64 8.26
N THR A 41 1.23 -9.31 8.16
CA THR A 41 1.19 -8.36 9.27
C THR A 41 2.48 -8.31 10.08
N VAL A 42 3.55 -8.87 9.57
CA VAL A 42 4.88 -8.87 10.18
C VAL A 42 5.72 -7.78 9.52
N ALA A 43 6.31 -6.90 10.33
CA ALA A 43 7.20 -5.86 9.83
C ALA A 43 8.40 -6.48 9.12
N GLY A 44 8.85 -5.85 8.03
CA GLY A 44 9.99 -6.35 7.28
C GLY A 44 10.57 -5.31 6.35
N SER A 45 11.76 -5.60 5.85
CA SER A 45 12.52 -4.72 4.96
C SER A 45 12.73 -5.27 3.55
N THR A 46 12.23 -6.45 3.27
CA THR A 46 12.32 -7.06 1.93
C THR A 46 11.26 -6.46 1.02
N ALA A 47 11.36 -6.75 -0.29
CA ALA A 47 10.38 -6.30 -1.26
C ALA A 47 9.00 -6.85 -0.91
N GLY A 48 7.97 -6.00 -1.00
CA GLY A 48 6.60 -6.40 -0.67
C GLY A 48 6.27 -6.46 0.80
N THR A 49 7.26 -6.26 1.70
CA THR A 49 7.02 -6.11 3.13
C THR A 49 7.13 -4.64 3.52
N LEU A 50 6.51 -4.28 4.62
CA LEU A 50 6.46 -2.90 5.11
C LEU A 50 6.79 -2.88 6.59
N TYR A 51 7.16 -1.70 7.06
CA TYR A 51 7.40 -1.47 8.48
C TYR A 51 6.83 -0.10 8.86
N SER A 52 5.67 -0.11 9.49
CA SER A 52 4.93 1.10 9.87
C SER A 52 4.69 2.05 8.69
N PRO A 53 3.99 1.61 7.65
CA PRO A 53 3.67 2.50 6.52
C PRO A 53 2.80 3.65 7.02
N SER A 54 3.19 4.89 6.73
CA SER A 54 2.54 6.07 7.31
C SER A 54 1.71 6.87 6.33
N ASP A 55 1.96 6.75 5.04
CA ASP A 55 1.25 7.53 4.03
C ASP A 55 1.31 6.84 2.69
N LEU A 56 0.39 7.21 1.81
CA LEU A 56 0.37 6.69 0.45
C LEU A 56 -0.21 7.72 -0.49
N LYS A 57 0.16 7.62 -1.77
CA LYS A 57 -0.25 8.57 -2.78
C LYS A 57 -0.17 7.93 -4.16
N PHE A 58 -1.14 8.25 -5.02
CA PHE A 58 -1.09 7.84 -6.42
C PHE A 58 -0.41 8.90 -7.27
N ASP A 59 0.29 8.46 -8.32
CA ASP A 59 0.69 9.35 -9.39
C ASP A 59 -0.39 9.41 -10.47
N ASN A 60 -0.13 10.17 -11.55
CA ASN A 60 -1.12 10.34 -12.63
C ASN A 60 -1.35 9.07 -13.46
N GLN A 61 -0.53 8.07 -13.27
CA GLN A 61 -0.61 6.81 -14.01
C GLN A 61 -1.19 5.68 -13.16
N GLY A 62 -1.62 5.98 -11.93
CA GLY A 62 -2.20 5.00 -11.04
C GLY A 62 -1.18 4.17 -10.26
N ASN A 63 0.08 4.53 -10.29
CA ASN A 63 1.07 3.87 -9.45
C ASN A 63 0.95 4.35 -8.01
N LEU A 64 1.08 3.43 -7.07
CA LEU A 64 0.95 3.74 -5.66
C LEU A 64 2.33 3.89 -5.01
N TYR A 65 2.53 5.01 -4.35
CA TYR A 65 3.74 5.29 -3.58
C TYR A 65 3.41 5.19 -2.11
N VAL A 66 4.20 4.43 -1.38
CA VAL A 66 3.98 4.18 0.05
C VAL A 66 5.21 4.65 0.83
N SER A 67 4.98 5.52 1.80
CA SER A 67 6.01 5.91 2.76
C SER A 67 6.19 4.77 3.77
N ASP A 68 7.23 3.98 3.57
CA ASP A 68 7.57 2.84 4.41
C ASP A 68 8.47 3.35 5.55
N ARG A 69 7.81 3.99 6.52
CA ARG A 69 8.43 4.90 7.47
C ARG A 69 9.60 4.32 8.25
N SER A 70 9.39 3.18 8.88
CA SER A 70 10.42 2.61 9.75
C SER A 70 11.57 1.97 8.98
N ASN A 71 11.41 1.77 7.67
CA ASN A 71 12.48 1.37 6.78
C ASN A 71 13.15 2.56 6.10
N ALA A 72 12.73 3.80 6.42
CA ALA A 72 13.27 5.04 5.85
C ALA A 72 13.33 5.01 4.32
N ARG A 73 12.25 4.54 3.69
CA ARG A 73 12.20 4.41 2.22
C ARG A 73 10.79 4.69 1.69
N ILE A 74 10.72 4.97 0.40
CA ILE A 74 9.46 5.01 -0.33
C ILE A 74 9.43 3.80 -1.26
N GLN A 75 8.35 3.07 -1.25
CA GLN A 75 8.14 1.97 -2.18
C GLN A 75 7.10 2.38 -3.22
N LYS A 76 7.40 2.09 -4.47
CA LYS A 76 6.50 2.33 -5.59
C LYS A 76 5.93 1.00 -6.05
N PHE A 77 4.63 0.90 -6.07
CA PHE A 77 3.91 -0.27 -6.53
C PHE A 77 3.16 0.05 -7.81
N MET A 78 3.36 -0.78 -8.82
CA MET A 78 2.70 -0.60 -10.10
C MET A 78 1.41 -1.41 -10.12
N LEU A 79 0.30 -0.73 -10.42
CA LEU A 79 -1.00 -1.39 -10.56
C LEU A 79 -1.10 -2.03 -11.94
N LEU A 80 -1.45 -3.29 -12.00
CA LEU A 80 -1.60 -4.00 -13.26
C LEU A 80 -2.89 -3.58 -13.97
N PRO A 81 -2.86 -3.52 -15.32
CA PRO A 81 -3.95 -2.92 -16.10
C PRO A 81 -5.19 -3.77 -16.29
N ASN A 82 -5.33 -4.95 -15.77
CA ASN A 82 -6.51 -5.78 -16.04
C ASN A 82 -7.40 -6.00 -14.83
N ASP A 83 -7.79 -4.94 -14.17
CA ASP A 83 -8.83 -4.89 -13.14
C ASP A 83 -8.64 -5.83 -11.95
N THR A 84 -7.66 -6.66 -11.96
CA THR A 84 -7.25 -7.38 -10.78
C THR A 84 -6.29 -6.47 -10.03
N TYR A 85 -6.59 -6.19 -8.80
CA TYR A 85 -5.74 -5.37 -7.94
C TYR A 85 -4.46 -6.13 -7.63
N ARG A 86 -3.67 -6.38 -8.67
CA ARG A 86 -2.32 -6.92 -8.49
C ARG A 86 -1.36 -5.76 -8.52
N MET A 87 -0.65 -5.60 -7.44
CA MET A 87 0.41 -4.63 -7.35
C MET A 87 1.73 -5.36 -7.26
N TYR A 88 2.72 -4.90 -8.03
CA TYR A 88 4.06 -5.43 -7.92
C TYR A 88 4.94 -4.39 -7.27
N PHE A 89 5.83 -4.85 -6.42
CA PHE A 89 6.93 -4.01 -6.00
C PHE A 89 7.74 -3.61 -7.23
N PHE A 90 8.02 -2.34 -7.36
CA PHE A 90 8.72 -1.84 -8.53
C PHE A 90 10.06 -1.24 -8.16
N GLU A 91 10.09 -0.29 -7.24
CA GLU A 91 11.36 0.27 -6.80
C GLU A 91 11.25 0.90 -5.42
N SER A 92 12.41 1.07 -4.79
CA SER A 92 12.53 1.63 -3.46
C SER A 92 13.48 2.83 -3.51
N PHE A 93 13.09 3.89 -2.82
CA PHE A 93 13.88 5.11 -2.71
C PHE A 93 14.21 5.32 -1.24
N SER A 94 15.46 5.41 -0.93
CA SER A 94 15.93 5.67 0.44
C SER A 94 16.19 7.15 0.67
#